data_cbadf3960082e03b9362d2ce654c98b8
#
_entry.id   cbadf3960082e03b9362d2ce654c98b8
#
_cell.length_a   1.000
_cell.length_b   1.000
_cell.length_c   1.000
_cell.angle_alpha   90.00
_cell.angle_beta   90.00
_cell.angle_gamma   90.00
#
_symmetry.space_group_name_H-M   'P 1'
#
loop_
_entity.id
_entity.type
_entity.pdbx_description
1 polymer ?
#
loop_
_entity_poly.entity_id
_entity_poly.type
_entity_poly.pdbx_seq_one_letter_code
_entity_poly.pdbx_strand_id
1 'polypeptide(L)'
;ELHAIGATTIKEYQRNIEKDPALERRFQPVYVNEPSTEDTIAILRGIKEKYEIHHGVRITDSAIVNAATLSARYITDRHLPDKAVDLIDEAASALRLEIDSQPEELDRLKREMIRLEIEKRALEKETEKEAKVRLKDLEKELAEVKEKATDLELRWNNEKEHIAIIRKLRKSIEKKRGEAEIAERGGDLQKVAELRYGTVPTLERELRV
;
A
#
# COMPACT_ATOMS: atom_id res chain seq x y z
N GLU A 1 16.32 -37.74 20.95
CA GLU A 1 15.36 -37.89 19.84
C GLU A 1 15.21 -36.55 19.12
N LEU A 2 15.26 -36.58 17.79
CA LEU A 2 15.10 -35.38 16.98
C LEU A 2 13.62 -35.29 16.54
N HIS A 3 12.93 -34.24 16.96
CA HIS A 3 11.59 -33.95 16.47
C HIS A 3 11.72 -33.05 15.25
N ALA A 4 11.22 -33.49 14.08
CA ALA A 4 11.26 -32.77 12.83
C ALA A 4 9.85 -32.58 12.30
N ILE A 5 9.53 -31.34 11.84
CA ILE A 5 8.31 -31.01 11.14
C ILE A 5 8.73 -30.51 9.76
N GLY A 6 8.20 -31.15 8.71
CA GLY A 6 8.44 -30.76 7.32
C GLY A 6 7.14 -30.31 6.65
N ALA A 7 7.24 -29.34 5.75
CA ALA A 7 6.14 -28.93 4.89
C ALA A 7 6.49 -29.23 3.43
N THR A 8 5.54 -29.81 2.69
CA THR A 8 5.71 -30.17 1.30
C THR A 8 4.35 -30.23 0.59
N THR A 9 4.35 -30.34 -0.72
CA THR A 9 3.11 -30.57 -1.48
C THR A 9 2.72 -32.04 -1.46
N ILE A 10 1.44 -32.34 -1.67
CA ILE A 10 0.95 -33.73 -1.74
C ILE A 10 1.70 -34.52 -2.82
N LYS A 11 1.96 -33.92 -3.98
CA LYS A 11 2.70 -34.57 -5.08
C LYS A 11 4.14 -34.89 -4.72
N GLU A 12 4.81 -34.00 -4.03
CA GLU A 12 6.20 -34.21 -3.57
C GLU A 12 6.26 -35.21 -2.43
N TYR A 13 5.31 -35.19 -1.49
CA TYR A 13 5.17 -36.17 -0.45
C TYR A 13 5.05 -37.60 -1.04
N GLN A 14 4.12 -37.79 -1.96
CA GLN A 14 3.91 -39.05 -2.66
C GLN A 14 5.14 -39.52 -3.45
N ARG A 15 5.86 -38.57 -4.04
CA ARG A 15 7.04 -38.89 -4.86
C ARG A 15 8.27 -39.28 -4.01
N ASN A 16 8.47 -38.60 -2.90
CA ASN A 16 9.74 -38.65 -2.18
C ASN A 16 9.65 -39.28 -0.78
N ILE A 17 8.49 -39.28 -0.13
CA ILE A 17 8.32 -39.80 1.25
C ILE A 17 7.54 -41.10 1.25
N GLU A 18 6.36 -41.12 0.61
CA GLU A 18 5.46 -42.30 0.59
C GLU A 18 6.11 -43.54 -0.07
N LYS A 19 7.06 -43.31 -0.98
CA LYS A 19 7.81 -44.41 -1.63
C LYS A 19 8.93 -45.02 -0.78
N ASP A 20 9.33 -44.34 0.28
CA ASP A 20 10.36 -44.81 1.19
C ASP A 20 9.72 -45.35 2.50
N PRO A 21 9.65 -46.68 2.68
CA PRO A 21 9.04 -47.28 3.88
C PRO A 21 9.70 -46.86 5.19
N ALA A 22 10.94 -46.39 5.14
CA ALA A 22 11.65 -45.94 6.33
C ALA A 22 11.25 -44.51 6.74
N LEU A 23 10.96 -43.65 5.78
CA LEU A 23 10.45 -42.30 6.00
C LEU A 23 8.94 -42.30 6.31
N GLU A 24 8.15 -43.08 5.60
CA GLU A 24 6.70 -43.22 5.81
C GLU A 24 6.37 -43.58 7.27
N ARG A 25 7.12 -44.52 7.86
CA ARG A 25 6.91 -44.94 9.24
C ARG A 25 7.34 -43.92 10.29
N ARG A 26 8.14 -42.93 9.92
CA ARG A 26 8.68 -41.90 10.82
C ARG A 26 7.94 -40.57 10.75
N PHE A 27 7.21 -40.32 9.69
CA PHE A 27 6.46 -39.07 9.46
C PHE A 27 4.99 -39.35 9.29
N GLN A 28 4.18 -38.81 10.17
CA GLN A 28 2.73 -38.85 10.03
C GLN A 28 2.27 -37.67 9.18
N PRO A 29 1.56 -37.89 8.05
CA PRO A 29 1.05 -36.80 7.24
C PRO A 29 -0.08 -36.05 7.93
N VAL A 30 -0.01 -34.71 7.90
CA VAL A 30 -1.07 -33.81 8.34
C VAL A 30 -1.49 -33.02 7.11
N TYR A 31 -2.70 -33.28 6.62
CA TYR A 31 -3.24 -32.60 5.45
C TYR A 31 -3.79 -31.23 5.83
N VAL A 32 -3.31 -30.19 5.15
CA VAL A 32 -3.83 -28.82 5.26
C VAL A 32 -4.65 -28.56 4.02
N ASN A 33 -5.97 -28.50 4.19
CA ASN A 33 -6.90 -28.21 3.09
C ASN A 33 -6.99 -26.71 2.82
N GLU A 34 -7.40 -26.36 1.60
CA GLU A 34 -7.74 -24.98 1.24
C GLU A 34 -8.90 -24.49 2.11
N PRO A 35 -8.79 -23.30 2.73
CA PRO A 35 -9.87 -22.74 3.55
C PRO A 35 -11.08 -22.36 2.71
N SER A 36 -12.25 -22.32 3.34
CA SER A 36 -13.46 -21.78 2.71
C SER A 36 -13.36 -20.29 2.42
N THR A 37 -14.29 -19.74 1.63
CA THR A 37 -14.36 -18.29 1.41
C THR A 37 -14.62 -17.52 2.71
N GLU A 38 -15.46 -18.07 3.60
CA GLU A 38 -15.76 -17.50 4.91
C GLU A 38 -14.52 -17.50 5.82
N ASP A 39 -13.78 -18.60 5.87
CA ASP A 39 -12.54 -18.70 6.63
C ASP A 39 -11.48 -17.73 6.07
N THR A 40 -11.42 -17.61 4.75
CA THR A 40 -10.51 -16.66 4.07
C THR A 40 -10.85 -15.21 4.46
N ILE A 41 -12.13 -14.83 4.50
CA ILE A 41 -12.54 -13.50 4.98
C ILE A 41 -12.07 -13.27 6.41
N ALA A 42 -12.20 -14.26 7.30
CA ALA A 42 -11.72 -14.14 8.67
C ALA A 42 -10.20 -13.97 8.75
N ILE A 43 -9.44 -14.74 7.95
CA ILE A 43 -7.98 -14.60 7.83
C ILE A 43 -7.61 -13.20 7.34
N LEU A 44 -8.23 -12.72 6.26
CA LEU A 44 -7.96 -11.40 5.70
C LEU A 44 -8.25 -10.27 6.69
N ARG A 45 -9.34 -10.37 7.47
CA ARG A 45 -9.63 -9.42 8.56
C ARG A 45 -8.52 -9.40 9.61
N GLY A 46 -7.94 -10.57 9.93
CA GLY A 46 -6.84 -10.68 10.88
C GLY A 46 -5.53 -10.04 10.42
N ILE A 47 -5.26 -10.03 9.12
CA ILE A 47 -4.03 -9.45 8.55
C ILE A 47 -4.22 -8.03 8.01
N LYS A 48 -5.45 -7.56 7.89
CA LYS A 48 -5.85 -6.26 7.30
C LYS A 48 -5.00 -5.10 7.81
N GLU A 49 -4.86 -4.94 9.13
CA GLU A 49 -4.14 -3.81 9.74
C GLU A 49 -2.69 -3.75 9.27
N LYS A 50 -2.03 -4.91 9.13
CA LYS A 50 -0.64 -4.99 8.64
C LYS A 50 -0.51 -4.50 7.20
N TYR A 51 -1.45 -4.88 6.33
CA TYR A 51 -1.48 -4.42 4.93
C TYR A 51 -1.81 -2.94 4.82
N GLU A 52 -2.75 -2.42 5.62
CA GLU A 52 -3.06 -0.99 5.70
C GLU A 52 -1.83 -0.17 6.10
N ILE A 53 -1.05 -0.65 7.06
CA ILE A 53 0.18 0.02 7.52
C ILE A 53 1.29 -0.08 6.46
N HIS A 54 1.44 -1.25 5.82
CA HIS A 54 2.46 -1.47 4.79
C HIS A 54 2.27 -0.57 3.58
N HIS A 55 1.07 -0.55 3.04
CA HIS A 55 0.74 0.23 1.84
C HIS A 55 0.37 1.68 2.15
N GLY A 56 0.00 1.99 3.40
CA GLY A 56 -0.45 3.31 3.82
C GLY A 56 -1.83 3.68 3.25
N VAL A 57 -2.68 2.70 3.00
CA VAL A 57 -4.03 2.84 2.47
C VAL A 57 -5.05 2.24 3.46
N ARG A 58 -6.32 2.57 3.31
CA ARG A 58 -7.40 1.99 4.10
C ARG A 58 -8.09 0.88 3.29
N ILE A 59 -8.24 -0.30 3.89
CA ILE A 59 -8.93 -1.43 3.29
C ILE A 59 -10.31 -1.56 3.95
N THR A 60 -11.38 -1.45 3.17
CA THR A 60 -12.75 -1.60 3.69
C THR A 60 -13.11 -3.07 3.89
N ASP A 61 -14.10 -3.36 4.74
CA ASP A 61 -14.57 -4.74 4.92
C ASP A 61 -15.17 -5.31 3.62
N SER A 62 -15.87 -4.46 2.86
CA SER A 62 -16.39 -4.84 1.54
C SER A 62 -15.27 -5.22 0.56
N ALA A 63 -14.11 -4.57 0.60
CA ALA A 63 -12.97 -4.94 -0.22
C ALA A 63 -12.43 -6.33 0.16
N ILE A 64 -12.39 -6.66 1.46
CA ILE A 64 -11.99 -7.98 1.95
C ILE A 64 -12.95 -9.07 1.45
N VAL A 65 -14.26 -8.87 1.61
CA VAL A 65 -15.28 -9.81 1.14
C VAL A 65 -15.19 -10.00 -0.38
N ASN A 66 -15.04 -8.91 -1.13
CA ASN A 66 -14.88 -8.98 -2.58
C ASN A 66 -13.58 -9.67 -2.99
N ALA A 67 -12.46 -9.42 -2.32
CA ALA A 67 -11.20 -10.08 -2.60
C ALA A 67 -11.29 -11.60 -2.44
N ALA A 68 -11.87 -12.08 -1.33
CA ALA A 68 -12.10 -13.50 -1.11
C ALA A 68 -13.04 -14.11 -2.15
N THR A 69 -14.18 -13.47 -2.43
CA THR A 69 -15.21 -14.00 -3.32
C THR A 69 -14.77 -13.98 -4.80
N LEU A 70 -14.18 -12.85 -5.25
CA LEU A 70 -13.75 -12.70 -6.64
C LEU A 70 -12.52 -13.56 -6.96
N SER A 71 -11.55 -13.64 -6.02
CA SER A 71 -10.39 -14.52 -6.20
C SER A 71 -10.80 -15.98 -6.25
N ALA A 72 -11.74 -16.42 -5.38
CA ALA A 72 -12.27 -17.77 -5.41
C ALA A 72 -12.91 -18.11 -6.76
N ARG A 73 -13.64 -17.14 -7.33
CA ARG A 73 -14.40 -17.34 -8.57
C ARG A 73 -13.57 -17.24 -9.86
N TYR A 74 -12.62 -16.30 -9.91
CA TYR A 74 -11.94 -15.95 -11.17
C TYR A 74 -10.48 -16.38 -11.23
N ILE A 75 -9.81 -16.63 -10.09
CA ILE A 75 -8.43 -17.09 -10.04
C ILE A 75 -8.42 -18.59 -9.75
N THR A 76 -8.14 -19.39 -10.80
CA THR A 76 -8.24 -20.86 -10.75
C THR A 76 -6.90 -21.57 -10.57
N ASP A 77 -5.80 -20.88 -10.82
CA ASP A 77 -4.44 -21.41 -10.81
C ASP A 77 -3.75 -21.32 -9.43
N ARG A 78 -4.41 -20.70 -8.45
CA ARG A 78 -3.92 -20.52 -7.07
C ARG A 78 -4.98 -20.92 -6.05
N HIS A 79 -4.56 -21.15 -4.82
CA HIS A 79 -5.40 -21.54 -3.70
C HIS A 79 -5.72 -20.38 -2.77
N LEU A 80 -6.85 -20.47 -2.05
CA LEU A 80 -7.13 -19.62 -0.91
C LEU A 80 -6.23 -20.02 0.27
N PRO A 81 -5.78 -19.10 1.15
CA PRO A 81 -6.09 -17.65 1.12
C PRO A 81 -5.18 -16.85 0.18
N ASP A 82 -4.10 -17.41 -0.36
CA ASP A 82 -3.02 -16.70 -1.05
C ASP A 82 -3.52 -15.83 -2.19
N LYS A 83 -4.37 -16.37 -3.07
CA LYS A 83 -4.93 -15.60 -4.19
C LYS A 83 -5.77 -14.38 -3.76
N ALA A 84 -6.40 -14.44 -2.59
CA ALA A 84 -7.15 -13.32 -2.05
C ALA A 84 -6.23 -12.28 -1.38
N VAL A 85 -5.17 -12.75 -0.74
CA VAL A 85 -4.10 -11.90 -0.19
C VAL A 85 -3.39 -11.15 -1.31
N ASP A 86 -2.98 -11.85 -2.38
CA ASP A 86 -2.33 -11.26 -3.56
C ASP A 86 -3.21 -10.18 -4.20
N LEU A 87 -4.54 -10.43 -4.30
CA LEU A 87 -5.47 -9.45 -4.87
C LEU A 87 -5.56 -8.17 -4.02
N ILE A 88 -5.55 -8.29 -2.69
CA ILE A 88 -5.52 -7.13 -1.79
C ILE A 88 -4.19 -6.40 -1.90
N ASP A 89 -3.08 -7.14 -1.95
CA ASP A 89 -1.74 -6.57 -2.06
C ASP A 89 -1.56 -5.76 -3.34
N GLU A 90 -1.96 -6.33 -4.47
CA GLU A 90 -1.92 -5.68 -5.79
C GLU A 90 -2.81 -4.44 -5.84
N ALA A 91 -4.07 -4.55 -5.37
CA ALA A 91 -4.99 -3.42 -5.34
C ALA A 91 -4.50 -2.28 -4.42
N ALA A 92 -3.95 -2.63 -3.25
CA ALA A 92 -3.38 -1.66 -2.33
C ALA A 92 -2.12 -1.00 -2.88
N SER A 93 -1.28 -1.77 -3.59
CA SER A 93 -0.09 -1.26 -4.28
C SER A 93 -0.44 -0.30 -5.41
N ALA A 94 -1.44 -0.64 -6.22
CA ALA A 94 -1.94 0.21 -7.30
C ALA A 94 -2.50 1.53 -6.75
N LEU A 95 -3.33 1.46 -5.71
CA LEU A 95 -3.89 2.66 -5.06
C LEU A 95 -2.79 3.53 -4.44
N ARG A 96 -1.78 2.92 -3.82
CA ARG A 96 -0.63 3.65 -3.30
C ARG A 96 0.13 4.38 -4.40
N LEU A 97 0.36 3.73 -5.54
CA LEU A 97 1.02 4.33 -6.69
C LEU A 97 0.22 5.53 -7.23
N GLU A 98 -1.11 5.40 -7.29
CA GLU A 98 -2.02 6.48 -7.70
C GLU A 98 -1.93 7.68 -6.73
N ILE A 99 -1.96 7.44 -5.42
CA ILE A 99 -1.83 8.49 -4.38
C ILE A 99 -0.46 9.18 -4.45
N ASP A 100 0.60 8.42 -4.69
CA ASP A 100 1.97 8.95 -4.77
C ASP A 100 2.25 9.65 -6.12
N SER A 101 1.41 9.42 -7.15
CA SER A 101 1.52 10.01 -8.48
C SER A 101 1.02 11.44 -8.51
N GLN A 102 1.56 12.21 -9.46
CA GLN A 102 1.09 13.58 -9.70
C GLN A 102 -0.31 13.55 -10.33
N PRO A 103 -1.26 14.43 -9.88
CA PRO A 103 -2.57 14.53 -10.50
C PRO A 103 -2.50 14.81 -12.01
N GLU A 104 -3.35 14.13 -12.79
CA GLU A 104 -3.40 14.29 -14.25
C GLU A 104 -3.62 15.74 -14.69
N GLU A 105 -4.45 16.47 -13.94
CA GLU A 105 -4.71 17.87 -14.19
C GLU A 105 -3.45 18.74 -14.05
N LEU A 106 -2.63 18.48 -13.03
CA LEU A 106 -1.36 19.17 -12.82
C LEU A 106 -0.35 18.85 -13.92
N ASP A 107 -0.29 17.59 -14.37
CA ASP A 107 0.58 17.18 -15.48
C ASP A 107 0.16 17.89 -16.79
N ARG A 108 -1.15 17.99 -17.06
CA ARG A 108 -1.70 18.72 -18.20
C ARG A 108 -1.30 20.19 -18.17
N LEU A 109 -1.48 20.87 -17.02
CA LEU A 109 -1.11 22.28 -16.87
C LEU A 109 0.41 22.49 -17.05
N LYS A 110 1.24 21.59 -16.52
CA LYS A 110 2.69 21.65 -16.72
C LYS A 110 3.11 21.47 -18.18
N ARG A 111 2.47 20.57 -18.91
CA ARG A 111 2.70 20.42 -20.36
C ARG A 111 2.27 21.65 -21.14
N GLU A 112 1.14 22.26 -20.77
CA GLU A 112 0.67 23.50 -21.38
C GLU A 112 1.63 24.67 -21.11
N MET A 113 2.13 24.81 -19.89
CA MET A 113 3.18 25.79 -19.56
C MET A 113 4.40 25.62 -20.45
N ILE A 114 4.92 24.38 -20.59
CA ILE A 114 6.08 24.11 -21.44
C ILE A 114 5.82 24.52 -22.89
N ARG A 115 4.62 24.22 -23.41
CA ARG A 115 4.23 24.60 -24.77
C ARG A 115 4.23 26.12 -24.94
N LEU A 116 3.61 26.86 -24.01
CA LEU A 116 3.55 28.32 -24.04
C LEU A 116 4.93 28.96 -23.87
N GLU A 117 5.80 28.38 -23.03
CA GLU A 117 7.19 28.85 -22.89
C GLU A 117 8.01 28.66 -24.17
N ILE A 118 7.82 27.56 -24.89
CA ILE A 118 8.47 27.33 -26.17
C ILE A 118 7.98 28.36 -27.20
N GLU A 119 6.67 28.60 -27.28
CA GLU A 119 6.08 29.60 -28.17
C GLU A 119 6.60 31.00 -27.81
N LYS A 120 6.67 31.35 -26.53
CA LYS A 120 7.21 32.63 -26.05
C LYS A 120 8.64 32.84 -26.53
N ARG A 121 9.52 31.82 -26.32
CA ARG A 121 10.95 31.89 -26.76
C ARG A 121 11.10 32.02 -28.29
N ALA A 122 10.15 31.49 -29.06
CA ALA A 122 10.13 31.66 -30.52
C ALA A 122 9.78 33.09 -30.90
N LEU A 123 8.70 33.64 -30.31
CA LEU A 123 8.22 35.02 -30.58
C LEU A 123 9.17 36.10 -30.07
N GLU A 124 9.93 35.87 -29.02
CA GLU A 124 10.97 36.80 -28.52
C GLU A 124 12.08 37.06 -29.53
N LYS A 125 12.28 36.16 -30.50
CA LYS A 125 13.31 36.33 -31.58
C LYS A 125 12.75 37.10 -32.77
N GLU A 126 11.43 37.34 -32.82
CA GLU A 126 10.78 38.05 -33.90
C GLU A 126 10.69 39.56 -33.59
N THR A 127 10.89 40.41 -34.63
CA THR A 127 10.89 41.88 -34.48
C THR A 127 9.60 42.54 -34.94
N GLU A 128 8.69 41.75 -35.52
CA GLU A 128 7.45 42.25 -36.11
C GLU A 128 6.44 42.75 -35.05
N LYS A 129 5.62 43.72 -35.41
CA LYS A 129 4.62 44.31 -34.48
C LYS A 129 3.57 43.30 -34.04
N GLU A 130 3.18 42.39 -34.92
CA GLU A 130 2.19 41.36 -34.66
C GLU A 130 2.69 40.34 -33.64
N ALA A 131 3.97 39.95 -33.75
CA ALA A 131 4.64 39.07 -32.80
C ALA A 131 4.66 39.67 -31.37
N LYS A 132 4.87 41.00 -31.26
CA LYS A 132 4.83 41.69 -29.96
C LYS A 132 3.47 41.73 -29.30
N VAL A 133 2.38 41.81 -30.09
CA VAL A 133 1.01 41.74 -29.56
C VAL A 133 0.75 40.31 -29.07
N ARG A 134 1.04 39.31 -29.89
CA ARG A 134 0.86 37.91 -29.52
C ARG A 134 1.72 37.53 -28.27
N LEU A 135 2.93 38.07 -28.15
CA LEU A 135 3.79 37.86 -27.00
C LEU A 135 3.13 38.32 -25.68
N LYS A 136 2.49 39.49 -25.69
CA LYS A 136 1.77 40.02 -24.51
C LYS A 136 0.58 39.15 -24.11
N ASP A 137 -0.17 38.67 -25.10
CA ASP A 137 -1.31 37.79 -24.81
C ASP A 137 -0.86 36.44 -24.28
N LEU A 138 0.19 35.90 -24.88
CA LEU A 138 0.83 34.66 -24.45
C LEU A 138 1.43 34.75 -23.02
N GLU A 139 2.00 35.91 -22.65
CA GLU A 139 2.49 36.16 -21.30
C GLU A 139 1.37 36.15 -20.26
N LYS A 140 0.18 36.65 -20.63
CA LYS A 140 -0.99 36.56 -19.75
C LYS A 140 -1.49 35.13 -19.61
N GLU A 141 -1.64 34.42 -20.75
CA GLU A 141 -2.01 32.99 -20.73
C GLU A 141 -1.05 32.17 -19.90
N LEU A 142 0.26 32.37 -20.04
CA LEU A 142 1.30 31.70 -19.29
C LEU A 142 1.19 32.01 -17.78
N ALA A 143 0.94 33.28 -17.42
CA ALA A 143 0.78 33.67 -16.02
C ALA A 143 -0.44 33.00 -15.37
N GLU A 144 -1.58 32.94 -16.08
CA GLU A 144 -2.79 32.27 -15.58
C GLU A 144 -2.60 30.76 -15.41
N VAL A 145 -2.00 30.09 -16.41
CA VAL A 145 -1.71 28.65 -16.32
C VAL A 145 -0.71 28.35 -15.21
N LYS A 146 0.30 29.20 -15.05
CA LYS A 146 1.31 29.07 -13.99
C LYS A 146 0.70 29.25 -12.59
N GLU A 147 -0.20 30.22 -12.42
CA GLU A 147 -0.90 30.43 -11.15
C GLU A 147 -1.74 29.20 -10.78
N LYS A 148 -2.55 28.70 -11.74
CA LYS A 148 -3.36 27.48 -11.54
C LYS A 148 -2.50 26.25 -11.23
N ALA A 149 -1.40 26.07 -11.95
CA ALA A 149 -0.47 24.96 -11.71
C ALA A 149 0.18 25.05 -10.33
N THR A 150 0.58 26.25 -9.90
CA THR A 150 1.21 26.48 -8.59
C THR A 150 0.22 26.22 -7.45
N ASP A 151 -1.03 26.69 -7.58
CA ASP A 151 -2.08 26.48 -6.57
C ASP A 151 -2.39 24.97 -6.42
N LEU A 152 -2.55 24.28 -7.55
CA LEU A 152 -2.80 22.83 -7.55
C LEU A 152 -1.60 22.03 -7.01
N GLU A 153 -0.38 22.43 -7.33
CA GLU A 153 0.85 21.81 -6.82
C GLU A 153 1.01 21.99 -5.30
N LEU A 154 0.68 23.18 -4.78
CA LEU A 154 0.68 23.44 -3.34
C LEU A 154 -0.35 22.57 -2.61
N ARG A 155 -1.56 22.46 -3.14
CA ARG A 155 -2.61 21.59 -2.56
C ARG A 155 -2.18 20.14 -2.56
N TRP A 156 -1.68 19.63 -3.69
CA TRP A 156 -1.21 18.26 -3.81
C TRP A 156 -0.04 17.97 -2.85
N ASN A 157 0.93 18.87 -2.74
CA ASN A 157 2.05 18.70 -1.81
C ASN A 157 1.59 18.68 -0.35
N ASN A 158 0.66 19.54 0.04
CA ASN A 158 0.09 19.56 1.38
C ASN A 158 -0.65 18.24 1.69
N GLU A 159 -1.48 17.75 0.76
CA GLU A 159 -2.18 16.48 0.92
C GLU A 159 -1.19 15.30 1.05
N LYS A 160 -0.16 15.29 0.23
CA LYS A 160 0.90 14.27 0.27
C LYS A 160 1.67 14.31 1.59
N GLU A 161 1.96 15.49 2.13
CA GLU A 161 2.62 15.65 3.43
C GLU A 161 1.74 15.12 4.56
N HIS A 162 0.45 15.44 4.57
CA HIS A 162 -0.49 14.89 5.56
C HIS A 162 -0.57 13.37 5.50
N ILE A 163 -0.65 12.80 4.31
CA ILE A 163 -0.66 11.34 4.12
C ILE A 163 0.66 10.72 4.64
N ALA A 164 1.80 11.35 4.38
CA ALA A 164 3.09 10.88 4.86
C ALA A 164 3.19 10.89 6.39
N ILE A 165 2.65 11.93 7.05
CA ILE A 165 2.57 12.03 8.52
C ILE A 165 1.70 10.90 9.08
N ILE A 166 0.51 10.70 8.52
CA ILE A 166 -0.40 9.61 8.93
C ILE A 166 0.26 8.24 8.80
N ARG A 167 0.93 7.96 7.66
CA ARG A 167 1.69 6.72 7.44
C ARG A 167 2.79 6.53 8.51
N LYS A 168 3.54 7.59 8.80
CA LYS A 168 4.61 7.56 9.82
C LYS A 168 4.07 7.29 11.21
N LEU A 169 2.97 7.92 11.59
CA LEU A 169 2.33 7.71 12.89
C LEU A 169 1.82 6.28 13.03
N ARG A 170 1.10 5.74 12.04
CA ARG A 170 0.62 4.35 12.03
C ARG A 170 1.76 3.34 12.17
N LYS A 171 2.85 3.52 11.41
CA LYS A 171 4.04 2.67 11.50
C LYS A 171 4.69 2.75 12.89
N SER A 172 4.69 3.93 13.51
CA SER A 172 5.23 4.11 14.86
C SER A 172 4.36 3.42 15.90
N ILE A 173 3.03 3.51 15.79
CA ILE A 173 2.09 2.82 16.67
C ILE A 173 2.30 1.31 16.60
N GLU A 174 2.34 0.74 15.40
CA GLU A 174 2.56 -0.69 15.20
C GLU A 174 3.89 -1.16 15.79
N LYS A 175 4.97 -0.41 15.53
CA LYS A 175 6.27 -0.69 16.13
C LYS A 175 6.22 -0.71 17.65
N LYS A 176 5.52 0.27 18.26
CA LYS A 176 5.38 0.35 19.73
C LYS A 176 4.51 -0.74 20.31
N ARG A 177 3.47 -1.16 19.61
CA ARG A 177 2.66 -2.32 19.97
C ARG A 177 3.50 -3.61 19.92
N GLY A 178 4.30 -3.82 18.87
CA GLY A 178 5.21 -4.97 18.76
C GLY A 178 6.30 -4.97 19.85
N GLU A 179 6.86 -3.80 20.19
CA GLU A 179 7.80 -3.66 21.31
C GLU A 179 7.14 -4.04 22.66
N ALA A 180 5.86 -3.67 22.85
CA ALA A 180 5.11 -4.04 24.05
C ALA A 180 4.86 -5.55 24.15
N GLU A 181 4.53 -6.21 23.02
CA GLU A 181 4.37 -7.68 23.01
C GLU A 181 5.67 -8.42 23.31
N ILE A 182 6.81 -7.94 22.78
CA ILE A 182 8.13 -8.52 23.07
C ILE A 182 8.47 -8.32 24.56
N ALA A 183 8.23 -7.13 25.12
CA ALA A 183 8.45 -6.86 26.54
C ALA A 183 7.57 -7.75 27.45
N GLU A 184 6.29 -7.98 27.04
CA GLU A 184 5.37 -8.85 27.75
C GLU A 184 5.87 -10.30 27.81
N ARG A 185 6.34 -10.84 26.68
CA ARG A 185 6.97 -12.17 26.62
C ARG A 185 8.25 -12.25 27.44
N GLY A 186 8.98 -11.14 27.57
CA GLY A 186 10.18 -11.01 28.40
C GLY A 186 9.90 -10.76 29.88
N GLY A 187 8.63 -10.58 30.30
CA GLY A 187 8.24 -10.31 31.68
C GLY A 187 8.50 -8.88 32.19
N ASP A 188 8.85 -7.93 31.28
CA ASP A 188 9.09 -6.53 31.61
C ASP A 188 7.75 -5.74 31.65
N LEU A 189 7.01 -5.95 32.74
CA LEU A 189 5.68 -5.33 32.92
C LEU A 189 5.73 -3.80 33.00
N GLN A 190 6.84 -3.22 33.46
CA GLN A 190 7.01 -1.78 33.54
C GLN A 190 7.05 -1.15 32.14
N LYS A 191 7.86 -1.73 31.26
CA LYS A 191 7.95 -1.30 29.86
C LYS A 191 6.64 -1.52 29.09
N VAL A 192 5.93 -2.61 29.37
CA VAL A 192 4.60 -2.87 28.80
C VAL A 192 3.62 -1.77 29.18
N ALA A 193 3.60 -1.39 30.47
CA ALA A 193 2.72 -0.33 30.97
C ALA A 193 3.04 1.03 30.34
N GLU A 194 4.31 1.41 30.25
CA GLU A 194 4.76 2.66 29.60
C GLU A 194 4.33 2.71 28.12
N LEU A 195 4.51 1.62 27.39
CA LEU A 195 4.17 1.56 25.98
C LEU A 195 2.66 1.55 25.74
N ARG A 196 1.92 0.66 26.43
CA ARG A 196 0.45 0.48 26.20
C ARG A 196 -0.39 1.64 26.75
N TYR A 197 -0.01 2.23 27.88
CA TYR A 197 -0.81 3.27 28.55
C TYR A 197 -0.24 4.69 28.38
N GLY A 198 1.02 4.82 27.98
CA GLY A 198 1.67 6.10 27.75
C GLY A 198 1.86 6.42 26.27
N THR A 199 2.78 5.71 25.62
CA THR A 199 3.28 6.06 24.28
C THR A 199 2.23 5.82 23.18
N VAL A 200 1.63 4.62 23.14
CA VAL A 200 0.64 4.28 22.11
C VAL A 200 -0.59 5.18 22.12
N PRO A 201 -1.25 5.45 23.27
CA PRO A 201 -2.40 6.36 23.30
C PRO A 201 -2.06 7.81 22.94
N THR A 202 -0.81 8.23 23.13
CA THR A 202 -0.36 9.57 22.72
C THR A 202 -0.28 9.67 21.20
N LEU A 203 0.36 8.68 20.53
CA LEU A 203 0.44 8.60 19.09
C LEU A 203 -0.94 8.43 18.43
N GLU A 204 -1.84 7.67 19.07
CA GLU A 204 -3.22 7.52 18.59
C GLU A 204 -4.03 8.82 18.67
N ARG A 205 -3.76 9.67 19.68
CA ARG A 205 -4.36 11.00 19.76
C ARG A 205 -3.82 11.93 18.67
N GLU A 206 -2.52 11.91 18.42
CA GLU A 206 -1.91 12.67 17.31
C GLU A 206 -2.48 12.25 15.95
N LEU A 207 -2.81 10.97 15.78
CA LEU A 207 -3.42 10.45 14.55
C LEU A 207 -4.87 10.91 14.33
N ARG A 208 -5.58 11.32 15.39
CA ARG A 208 -6.98 11.78 15.33
C ARG A 208 -7.15 13.27 15.07
N VAL A 209 -6.10 14.04 15.26
CA VAL A 209 -6.04 15.50 14.99
C VAL A 209 -5.75 15.74 13.52
#